data_5c2f09c86c9ee08f2c6e8043371b8583
#
_entry.id   5c2f09c86c9ee08f2c6e8043371b8583
#
_cell.length_a   1.000
_cell.length_b   1.000
_cell.length_c   1.000
_cell.angle_alpha   90.00
_cell.angle_beta   90.00
_cell.angle_gamma   90.00
#
_symmetry.space_group_name_H-M   'P 1'
#
loop_
_entity.id
_entity.type
_entity.pdbx_description
1 polymer ?
#
loop_
_entity_poly.entity_id
_entity_poly.type
_entity_poly.pdbx_seq_one_letter_code
_entity_poly.pdbx_strand_id
1 'polypeptide(L)'
;MRKGKQLAIFAFGALLLANSAAAQDPEAWDRWGKTWGDTLVPFLPKASPWGLTVDPYPLIRTFANETYVYKGADSMVYKYPSYITHQTWWFDDPELSRQLADLEKEKAAATQAFEKASDEFFTAHGAEMKALEKAHLEQMNALASHLADLAKQGKYDEADLVNKKLEKLGPFVYPPLQALTEPYDKRQKDMDDRERQLTNRKRQVSFQIHTNRTPTTTAPKFTRIKPAGTLAGHPFYRQDEGNSKAGVWDASFVDLAVFLGPPGYVNPKIKIGHREFAVKTIVVWAWIESRPDTIQADEATAKKVLEKMDYEGLAKLIEP
;
A
#
# COMPACT_ATOMS: atom_id res chain seq x y z
N MET A 1 -13.33 36.40 -47.59
CA MET A 1 -13.24 36.48 -46.13
C MET A 1 -13.20 35.09 -45.44
N ARG A 2 -12.33 34.16 -45.84
CA ARG A 2 -12.19 32.82 -45.23
C ARG A 2 -10.78 32.43 -44.76
N LYS A 3 -9.77 33.27 -44.99
CA LYS A 3 -8.36 32.97 -44.64
C LYS A 3 -7.95 33.44 -43.22
N GLY A 4 -8.68 34.32 -42.58
CA GLY A 4 -8.32 34.86 -41.27
C GLY A 4 -8.75 33.96 -40.05
N LYS A 5 -9.70 33.04 -40.23
CA LYS A 5 -10.15 32.18 -39.15
C LYS A 5 -9.27 30.93 -38.93
N GLN A 6 -8.55 30.47 -39.94
CA GLN A 6 -7.66 29.31 -39.83
C GLN A 6 -6.35 29.64 -39.12
N LEU A 7 -5.82 30.86 -39.25
CA LEU A 7 -4.60 31.28 -38.55
C LEU A 7 -4.82 31.43 -37.03
N ALA A 8 -6.01 31.84 -36.60
CA ALA A 8 -6.31 31.96 -35.15
C ALA A 8 -6.42 30.61 -34.47
N ILE A 9 -6.91 29.57 -35.17
CA ILE A 9 -7.05 28.22 -34.59
C ILE A 9 -5.65 27.56 -34.49
N PHE A 10 -4.74 27.80 -35.44
CA PHE A 10 -3.36 27.30 -35.37
C PHE A 10 -2.53 27.97 -34.26
N ALA A 11 -2.71 29.28 -34.06
CA ALA A 11 -2.00 30.01 -33.01
C ALA A 11 -2.50 29.59 -31.61
N PHE A 12 -3.81 29.32 -31.45
CA PHE A 12 -4.36 28.85 -30.18
C PHE A 12 -3.97 27.38 -29.88
N GLY A 13 -3.93 26.53 -30.91
CA GLY A 13 -3.45 25.15 -30.79
C GLY A 13 -1.95 25.09 -30.46
N ALA A 14 -1.13 25.95 -31.07
CA ALA A 14 0.30 26.01 -30.76
C ALA A 14 0.58 26.57 -29.36
N LEU A 15 -0.24 27.53 -28.88
CA LEU A 15 -0.12 28.03 -27.50
C LEU A 15 -0.53 26.99 -26.46
N LEU A 16 -1.55 26.15 -26.75
CA LEU A 16 -1.96 25.04 -25.88
C LEU A 16 -0.93 23.90 -25.87
N LEU A 17 -0.31 23.63 -27.02
CA LEU A 17 0.77 22.63 -27.14
C LEU A 17 2.09 23.13 -26.52
N ALA A 18 2.42 24.42 -26.62
CA ALA A 18 3.58 24.99 -25.96
C ALA A 18 3.43 24.99 -24.42
N ASN A 19 2.22 25.26 -23.90
CA ASN A 19 1.95 25.16 -22.48
C ASN A 19 1.90 23.70 -21.98
N SER A 20 1.63 22.73 -22.84
CA SER A 20 1.69 21.31 -22.48
C SER A 20 3.11 20.74 -22.58
N ALA A 21 3.95 21.28 -23.47
CA ALA A 21 5.35 20.82 -23.66
C ALA A 21 6.30 21.35 -22.58
N ALA A 22 6.04 22.53 -21.98
CA ALA A 22 6.75 23.00 -20.78
C ALA A 22 6.38 22.21 -19.52
N ALA A 23 5.46 21.28 -19.61
CA ALA A 23 4.78 20.68 -18.47
C ALA A 23 5.48 19.47 -17.88
N GLN A 24 6.40 18.80 -18.52
CA GLN A 24 7.04 17.60 -17.96
C GLN A 24 8.37 17.30 -18.66
N ASP A 25 9.46 17.76 -18.06
CA ASP A 25 10.72 17.05 -18.17
C ASP A 25 10.70 15.94 -17.12
N PRO A 26 10.45 14.65 -17.49
CA PRO A 26 10.40 13.53 -16.51
C PRO A 26 11.70 13.42 -15.74
N GLU A 27 12.84 13.73 -16.36
CA GLU A 27 14.14 13.68 -15.70
C GLU A 27 14.30 14.80 -14.65
N ALA A 28 13.71 15.99 -14.87
CA ALA A 28 13.70 17.05 -13.86
C ALA A 28 12.88 16.64 -12.64
N TRP A 29 11.75 15.98 -12.84
CA TRP A 29 10.94 15.42 -11.76
C TRP A 29 11.69 14.36 -10.95
N ASP A 30 12.31 13.42 -11.64
CA ASP A 30 13.06 12.34 -11.00
C ASP A 30 14.27 12.88 -10.22
N ARG A 31 15.00 13.84 -10.80
CA ARG A 31 16.12 14.51 -10.12
C ARG A 31 15.66 15.26 -8.87
N TRP A 32 14.56 16.02 -8.98
CA TRP A 32 14.02 16.76 -7.85
C TRP A 32 13.51 15.81 -6.75
N GLY A 33 12.75 14.77 -7.10
CA GLY A 33 12.26 13.76 -6.19
C GLY A 33 13.39 13.00 -5.47
N LYS A 34 14.44 12.62 -6.21
CA LYS A 34 15.60 11.95 -5.61
C LYS A 34 16.31 12.89 -4.60
N THR A 35 16.55 14.14 -4.99
CA THR A 35 17.18 15.15 -4.11
C THR A 35 16.39 15.29 -2.81
N TRP A 36 15.07 15.47 -2.90
CA TRP A 36 14.22 15.66 -1.74
C TRP A 36 14.07 14.38 -0.91
N GLY A 37 14.00 13.22 -1.56
CA GLY A 37 14.00 11.94 -0.88
C GLY A 37 15.21 11.78 0.04
N ASP A 38 16.40 12.08 -0.47
CA ASP A 38 17.64 11.99 0.31
C ASP A 38 17.75 13.10 1.38
N THR A 39 17.25 14.29 1.08
CA THR A 39 17.28 15.44 2.00
C THR A 39 16.34 15.26 3.19
N LEU A 40 15.17 14.65 3.00
CA LEU A 40 14.16 14.54 4.06
C LEU A 40 14.37 13.33 4.97
N VAL A 41 15.03 12.28 4.51
CA VAL A 41 15.26 11.06 5.30
C VAL A 41 15.94 11.31 6.66
N PRO A 42 16.97 12.18 6.76
CA PRO A 42 17.61 12.47 8.05
C PRO A 42 16.69 13.08 9.11
N PHE A 43 15.56 13.68 8.70
CA PHE A 43 14.57 14.27 9.60
C PHE A 43 13.51 13.28 10.09
N LEU A 44 13.39 12.10 9.46
CA LEU A 44 12.52 11.06 9.99
C LEU A 44 13.03 10.58 11.36
N PRO A 45 12.13 10.10 12.23
CA PRO A 45 12.54 9.57 13.53
C PRO A 45 13.59 8.45 13.36
N LYS A 46 14.66 8.55 14.14
CA LYS A 46 15.68 7.50 14.21
C LYS A 46 15.28 6.43 15.22
N ALA A 47 15.94 5.28 15.18
CA ALA A 47 15.68 4.15 16.07
C ALA A 47 15.42 4.61 17.52
N SER A 48 14.37 4.12 18.10
CA SER A 48 13.60 4.78 19.11
C SER A 48 13.94 4.34 20.54
N PRO A 49 14.21 5.28 21.45
CA PRO A 49 14.10 5.04 22.88
C PRO A 49 12.64 4.96 23.38
N TRP A 50 11.64 5.00 22.49
CA TRP A 50 10.23 5.19 22.82
C TRP A 50 9.38 3.92 22.76
N GLY A 51 9.98 2.73 22.66
CA GLY A 51 9.24 1.49 22.48
C GLY A 51 8.63 1.36 21.07
N LEU A 52 9.30 1.91 20.06
CA LEU A 52 8.94 1.77 18.66
C LEU A 52 9.99 0.95 17.92
N THR A 53 9.57 -0.05 17.17
CA THR A 53 10.42 -0.82 16.28
C THR A 53 10.17 -0.41 14.84
N VAL A 54 11.22 -0.12 14.07
CA VAL A 54 11.07 0.23 12.66
C VAL A 54 10.51 -0.95 11.88
N ASP A 55 9.53 -0.67 11.03
CA ASP A 55 9.03 -1.65 10.08
C ASP A 55 10.15 -2.05 9.10
N PRO A 56 10.42 -3.34 8.88
CA PRO A 56 11.39 -3.81 7.91
C PRO A 56 11.05 -3.43 6.46
N TYR A 57 9.81 -3.01 6.19
CA TYR A 57 9.46 -2.52 4.86
C TYR A 57 10.24 -1.27 4.49
N PRO A 58 10.60 -1.13 3.20
CA PRO A 58 11.46 -0.05 2.77
C PRO A 58 10.80 1.30 3.01
N LEU A 59 11.64 2.25 3.36
CA LEU A 59 11.30 3.66 3.37
C LEU A 59 10.64 4.06 2.05
N ILE A 60 9.44 4.61 2.10
CA ILE A 60 8.73 5.06 0.91
C ILE A 60 9.11 6.49 0.60
N ARG A 61 9.43 6.74 -0.67
CA ARG A 61 9.77 8.04 -1.24
C ARG A 61 8.99 8.17 -2.55
N THR A 62 8.04 9.07 -2.60
CA THR A 62 7.20 9.18 -3.79
C THR A 62 6.63 10.58 -3.97
N PHE A 63 6.30 10.91 -5.22
CA PHE A 63 5.47 12.06 -5.50
C PHE A 63 4.05 11.79 -5.04
N ALA A 64 3.44 12.79 -4.41
CA ALA A 64 2.01 12.74 -4.17
C ALA A 64 1.27 13.05 -5.48
N ASN A 65 0.12 12.40 -5.67
CA ASN A 65 -0.75 12.67 -6.82
C ASN A 65 -1.33 14.10 -6.79
N GLU A 66 -1.28 14.77 -5.64
CA GLU A 66 -1.78 16.12 -5.44
C GLU A 66 -0.66 17.15 -5.55
N THR A 67 -0.98 18.29 -6.11
CA THR A 67 -0.07 19.41 -6.27
C THR A 67 -0.50 20.54 -5.33
N TYR A 68 0.42 21.04 -4.52
CA TYR A 68 0.17 22.23 -3.71
C TYR A 68 -0.05 23.44 -4.60
N VAL A 69 -1.07 24.20 -4.28
CA VAL A 69 -1.42 25.42 -5.02
C VAL A 69 -1.34 26.59 -4.03
N TYR A 70 -0.45 27.53 -4.34
CA TYR A 70 -0.23 28.73 -3.55
C TYR A 70 -0.57 29.97 -4.36
N LYS A 71 -1.25 30.92 -3.72
CA LYS A 71 -1.50 32.23 -4.30
C LYS A 71 -0.41 33.19 -3.87
N GLY A 72 0.46 33.59 -4.81
CA GLY A 72 1.46 34.61 -4.58
C GLY A 72 0.88 36.00 -4.32
N ALA A 73 1.72 36.93 -3.86
CA ALA A 73 1.36 38.33 -3.65
C ALA A 73 0.94 39.03 -4.96
N ASP A 74 1.44 38.56 -6.09
CA ASP A 74 1.08 38.98 -7.45
C ASP A 74 -0.29 38.46 -7.92
N SER A 75 -1.04 37.79 -7.07
CA SER A 75 -2.31 37.13 -7.40
C SER A 75 -2.23 35.97 -8.38
N MET A 76 -1.02 35.56 -8.76
CA MET A 76 -0.79 34.36 -9.54
C MET A 76 -0.87 33.10 -8.67
N VAL A 77 -1.30 32.00 -9.30
CA VAL A 77 -1.40 30.70 -8.65
C VAL A 77 -0.27 29.81 -9.16
N TYR A 78 0.61 29.46 -8.25
CA TYR A 78 1.73 28.58 -8.51
C TYR A 78 1.40 27.16 -8.12
N LYS A 79 1.87 26.19 -8.93
CA LYS A 79 1.78 24.77 -8.63
C LYS A 79 3.14 24.23 -8.25
N TYR A 80 3.24 23.67 -7.07
CA TYR A 80 4.44 23.04 -6.58
C TYR A 80 4.23 21.53 -6.46
N PRO A 81 5.17 20.71 -6.94
CA PRO A 81 5.08 19.28 -6.77
C PRO A 81 5.13 18.92 -5.28
N SER A 82 4.30 18.00 -4.87
CA SER A 82 4.32 17.47 -3.50
C SER A 82 5.11 16.17 -3.47
N TYR A 83 6.04 16.06 -2.54
CA TYR A 83 6.85 14.87 -2.32
C TYR A 83 6.63 14.34 -0.92
N ILE A 84 6.57 13.01 -0.79
CA ILE A 84 6.35 12.31 0.45
C ILE A 84 7.52 11.42 0.76
N THR A 85 8.07 11.55 1.95
CA THR A 85 9.00 10.59 2.53
C THR A 85 8.36 10.07 3.81
N HIS A 86 8.18 8.76 3.91
CA HIS A 86 7.59 8.18 5.10
C HIS A 86 8.23 6.86 5.52
N GLN A 87 8.15 6.57 6.81
CA GLN A 87 8.54 5.33 7.41
C GLN A 87 7.52 4.91 8.45
N THR A 88 7.18 3.64 8.45
CA THR A 88 6.27 3.02 9.42
C THR A 88 7.07 2.45 10.59
N TRP A 89 6.49 2.53 11.77
CA TRP A 89 7.01 2.02 13.01
C TRP A 89 5.94 1.22 13.73
N TRP A 90 6.34 0.13 14.35
CA TRP A 90 5.46 -0.68 15.20
C TRP A 90 5.62 -0.28 16.65
N PHE A 91 4.51 -0.16 17.37
CA PHE A 91 4.56 -0.06 18.82
C PHE A 91 4.97 -1.42 19.40
N ASP A 92 5.91 -1.43 20.34
CA ASP A 92 6.34 -2.66 20.99
C ASP A 92 5.18 -3.30 21.74
N ASP A 93 4.96 -4.58 21.45
CA ASP A 93 3.99 -5.43 22.12
C ASP A 93 4.65 -6.79 22.37
N PRO A 94 5.36 -6.95 23.53
CA PRO A 94 6.11 -8.17 23.83
C PRO A 94 5.26 -9.42 23.84
N GLU A 95 4.00 -9.31 24.29
CA GLU A 95 3.07 -10.45 24.30
C GLU A 95 2.66 -10.87 22.91
N LEU A 96 2.32 -9.92 22.05
CA LEU A 96 2.03 -10.19 20.63
C LEU A 96 3.24 -10.80 19.92
N SER A 97 4.43 -10.25 20.16
CA SER A 97 5.69 -10.76 19.58
C SER A 97 5.95 -12.21 20.00
N ARG A 98 5.69 -12.53 21.27
CA ARG A 98 5.78 -13.91 21.80
C ARG A 98 4.78 -14.83 21.10
N GLN A 99 3.51 -14.41 20.98
CA GLN A 99 2.47 -15.22 20.34
C GLN A 99 2.77 -15.50 18.86
N LEU A 100 3.30 -14.51 18.13
CA LEU A 100 3.72 -14.68 16.74
C LEU A 100 4.90 -15.64 16.63
N ALA A 101 5.92 -15.51 17.49
CA ALA A 101 7.07 -16.41 17.49
C ALA A 101 6.68 -17.87 17.85
N ASP A 102 5.73 -18.06 18.77
CA ASP A 102 5.25 -19.39 19.11
C ASP A 102 4.43 -20.00 17.96
N LEU A 103 3.62 -19.21 17.27
CA LEU A 103 2.89 -19.66 16.08
C LEU A 103 3.84 -20.02 14.93
N GLU A 104 4.91 -19.27 14.72
CA GLU A 104 5.93 -19.58 13.70
C GLU A 104 6.60 -20.93 13.98
N LYS A 105 6.95 -21.21 15.25
CA LYS A 105 7.46 -22.53 15.67
C LYS A 105 6.46 -23.65 15.42
N GLU A 106 5.18 -23.39 15.70
CA GLU A 106 4.11 -24.37 15.45
C GLU A 106 3.98 -24.67 13.95
N LYS A 107 4.04 -23.65 13.09
CA LYS A 107 4.03 -23.79 11.62
C LYS A 107 5.23 -24.62 11.15
N ALA A 108 6.43 -24.28 11.60
CA ALA A 108 7.63 -25.00 11.23
C ALA A 108 7.56 -26.49 11.63
N ALA A 109 7.10 -26.78 12.85
CA ALA A 109 6.93 -28.16 13.32
C ALA A 109 5.86 -28.92 12.52
N ALA A 110 4.75 -28.27 12.16
CA ALA A 110 3.70 -28.88 11.33
C ALA A 110 4.22 -29.20 9.92
N THR A 111 4.99 -28.28 9.31
CA THR A 111 5.60 -28.49 7.99
C THR A 111 6.58 -29.65 8.01
N GLN A 112 7.47 -29.69 8.99
CA GLN A 112 8.44 -30.79 9.13
C GLN A 112 7.75 -32.15 9.34
N ALA A 113 6.69 -32.19 10.14
CA ALA A 113 5.92 -33.42 10.35
C ALA A 113 5.23 -33.89 9.06
N PHE A 114 4.70 -32.94 8.27
CA PHE A 114 4.09 -33.26 6.98
C PHE A 114 5.10 -33.71 5.94
N GLU A 115 6.26 -33.07 5.83
CA GLU A 115 7.36 -33.49 4.94
C GLU A 115 7.74 -34.94 5.22
N LYS A 116 7.97 -35.30 6.49
CA LYS A 116 8.29 -36.66 6.89
C LYS A 116 7.19 -37.65 6.51
N ALA A 117 5.94 -37.33 6.83
CA ALA A 117 4.79 -38.20 6.50
C ALA A 117 4.61 -38.34 4.98
N SER A 118 4.89 -37.28 4.23
CA SER A 118 4.86 -37.26 2.77
C SER A 118 5.93 -38.16 2.17
N ASP A 119 7.16 -38.10 2.67
CA ASP A 119 8.27 -38.97 2.22
C ASP A 119 7.98 -40.45 2.49
N GLU A 120 7.47 -40.78 3.69
CA GLU A 120 7.05 -42.12 4.03
C GLU A 120 5.90 -42.60 3.12
N PHE A 121 4.92 -41.74 2.84
CA PHE A 121 3.81 -42.03 1.94
C PHE A 121 4.28 -42.30 0.52
N PHE A 122 5.10 -41.43 -0.08
CA PHE A 122 5.59 -41.62 -1.43
C PHE A 122 6.52 -42.82 -1.56
N THR A 123 7.25 -43.15 -0.52
CA THR A 123 8.03 -44.41 -0.48
C THR A 123 7.12 -45.64 -0.55
N ALA A 124 6.01 -45.63 0.18
CA ALA A 124 5.07 -46.76 0.26
C ALA A 124 4.13 -46.85 -0.97
N HIS A 125 3.63 -45.72 -1.46
CA HIS A 125 2.53 -45.66 -2.42
C HIS A 125 2.92 -45.03 -3.78
N GLY A 126 4.11 -44.46 -3.93
CA GLY A 126 4.47 -43.66 -5.11
C GLY A 126 4.44 -44.46 -6.42
N ALA A 127 4.81 -45.74 -6.41
CA ALA A 127 4.76 -46.58 -7.61
C ALA A 127 3.31 -46.89 -8.04
N GLU A 128 2.44 -47.24 -7.09
CA GLU A 128 1.02 -47.49 -7.32
C GLU A 128 0.32 -46.22 -7.84
N MET A 129 0.54 -45.09 -7.17
CA MET A 129 -0.04 -43.80 -7.56
C MET A 129 0.33 -43.43 -9.00
N LYS A 130 1.63 -43.54 -9.38
CA LYS A 130 2.09 -43.28 -10.75
C LYS A 130 1.46 -44.19 -11.77
N ALA A 131 1.26 -45.48 -11.45
CA ALA A 131 0.59 -46.43 -12.36
C ALA A 131 -0.89 -46.07 -12.60
N LEU A 132 -1.61 -45.68 -11.52
CA LEU A 132 -3.00 -45.25 -11.60
C LEU A 132 -3.16 -43.90 -12.33
N GLU A 133 -2.26 -42.94 -12.04
CA GLU A 133 -2.23 -41.66 -12.76
C GLU A 133 -2.00 -41.85 -14.25
N LYS A 134 -1.06 -42.70 -14.63
CA LYS A 134 -0.79 -43.04 -16.02
C LYS A 134 -2.02 -43.66 -16.69
N ALA A 135 -2.67 -44.64 -16.06
CA ALA A 135 -3.90 -45.25 -16.58
C ALA A 135 -5.03 -44.24 -16.73
N HIS A 136 -5.21 -43.34 -15.77
CA HIS A 136 -6.19 -42.26 -15.85
C HIS A 136 -5.90 -41.31 -17.03
N LEU A 137 -4.63 -40.90 -17.22
CA LEU A 137 -4.21 -40.05 -18.33
C LEU A 137 -4.41 -40.72 -19.69
N GLU A 138 -4.11 -42.02 -19.82
CA GLU A 138 -4.39 -42.81 -21.02
C GLU A 138 -5.89 -42.82 -21.33
N GLN A 139 -6.75 -43.01 -20.34
CA GLN A 139 -8.20 -42.96 -20.49
C GLN A 139 -8.67 -41.56 -20.90
N MET A 140 -8.19 -40.50 -20.29
CA MET A 140 -8.48 -39.12 -20.66
C MET A 140 -8.12 -38.83 -22.12
N ASN A 141 -6.91 -39.22 -22.53
CA ASN A 141 -6.41 -39.03 -23.88
C ASN A 141 -7.24 -39.83 -24.93
N ALA A 142 -7.63 -41.05 -24.61
CA ALA A 142 -8.50 -41.86 -25.50
C ALA A 142 -9.88 -41.22 -25.68
N LEU A 143 -10.49 -40.72 -24.58
CA LEU A 143 -11.79 -40.03 -24.68
C LEU A 143 -11.66 -38.70 -25.45
N ALA A 144 -10.59 -37.91 -25.20
CA ALA A 144 -10.36 -36.66 -25.91
C ALA A 144 -10.12 -36.86 -27.41
N SER A 145 -9.35 -37.90 -27.79
CA SER A 145 -9.15 -38.28 -29.19
C SER A 145 -10.47 -38.69 -29.87
N HIS A 146 -11.25 -39.52 -29.18
CA HIS A 146 -12.56 -39.95 -29.70
C HIS A 146 -13.53 -38.77 -29.86
N LEU A 147 -13.56 -37.84 -28.91
CA LEU A 147 -14.34 -36.60 -28.99
C LEU A 147 -13.94 -35.79 -30.24
N ALA A 148 -12.64 -35.61 -30.48
CA ALA A 148 -12.13 -34.89 -31.63
C ALA A 148 -12.52 -35.55 -32.97
N ASP A 149 -12.49 -36.86 -33.02
CA ASP A 149 -12.86 -37.61 -34.25
C ASP A 149 -14.36 -37.55 -34.52
N LEU A 150 -15.21 -37.63 -33.50
CA LEU A 150 -16.66 -37.44 -33.64
C LEU A 150 -17.01 -36.02 -34.10
N ALA A 151 -16.34 -35.02 -33.55
CA ALA A 151 -16.51 -33.62 -33.96
C ALA A 151 -16.15 -33.40 -35.45
N LYS A 152 -15.03 -34.00 -35.93
CA LYS A 152 -14.65 -33.97 -37.36
C LYS A 152 -15.67 -34.64 -38.26
N GLN A 153 -16.38 -35.66 -37.78
CA GLN A 153 -17.44 -36.38 -38.51
C GLN A 153 -18.81 -35.66 -38.42
N GLY A 154 -18.93 -34.55 -37.69
CA GLY A 154 -20.20 -33.83 -37.49
C GLY A 154 -21.20 -34.56 -36.58
N LYS A 155 -20.74 -35.56 -35.82
CA LYS A 155 -21.58 -36.36 -34.91
C LYS A 155 -21.67 -35.70 -33.51
N TYR A 156 -22.34 -34.56 -33.45
CA TYR A 156 -22.36 -33.72 -32.26
C TYR A 156 -23.07 -34.36 -31.06
N ASP A 157 -24.14 -35.13 -31.27
CA ASP A 157 -24.87 -35.82 -30.19
C ASP A 157 -24.00 -36.90 -29.52
N GLU A 158 -23.24 -37.68 -30.33
CA GLU A 158 -22.29 -38.66 -29.80
C GLU A 158 -21.11 -37.99 -29.12
N ALA A 159 -20.62 -36.88 -29.68
CA ALA A 159 -19.55 -36.06 -29.08
C ALA A 159 -19.96 -35.51 -27.70
N ASP A 160 -21.21 -35.05 -27.51
CA ASP A 160 -21.72 -34.60 -26.22
C ASP A 160 -21.74 -35.72 -25.16
N LEU A 161 -22.06 -36.94 -25.56
CA LEU A 161 -22.01 -38.10 -24.66
C LEU A 161 -20.56 -38.42 -24.20
N VAL A 162 -19.58 -38.26 -25.10
CA VAL A 162 -18.16 -38.47 -24.78
C VAL A 162 -17.66 -37.34 -23.88
N ASN A 163 -18.07 -36.09 -24.15
CA ASN A 163 -17.73 -34.95 -23.30
C ASN A 163 -18.24 -35.12 -21.85
N LYS A 164 -19.48 -35.58 -21.69
CA LYS A 164 -20.03 -35.90 -20.36
C LYS A 164 -19.26 -37.02 -19.65
N LYS A 165 -18.68 -37.98 -20.39
CA LYS A 165 -17.79 -38.98 -19.77
C LYS A 165 -16.47 -38.39 -19.33
N LEU A 166 -15.88 -37.46 -20.11
CA LEU A 166 -14.67 -36.72 -19.72
C LEU A 166 -14.91 -35.88 -18.49
N GLU A 167 -16.03 -35.15 -18.45
CA GLU A 167 -16.40 -34.34 -17.27
C GLU A 167 -16.59 -35.19 -16.01
N LYS A 168 -17.23 -36.37 -16.17
CA LYS A 168 -17.43 -37.33 -15.09
C LYS A 168 -16.12 -37.96 -14.60
N LEU A 169 -15.18 -38.21 -15.53
CA LEU A 169 -13.86 -38.73 -15.15
C LEU A 169 -13.09 -37.74 -14.30
N GLY A 170 -13.16 -36.45 -14.62
CA GLY A 170 -12.55 -35.37 -13.84
C GLY A 170 -11.04 -35.47 -13.71
N PRO A 171 -10.43 -34.71 -12.80
CA PRO A 171 -9.00 -34.80 -12.49
C PRO A 171 -8.67 -36.08 -11.73
N PHE A 172 -7.44 -36.57 -11.89
CA PHE A 172 -6.97 -37.73 -11.14
C PHE A 172 -6.96 -37.40 -9.63
N VAL A 173 -7.59 -38.23 -8.86
CA VAL A 173 -7.64 -38.18 -7.40
C VAL A 173 -7.14 -39.48 -6.83
N TYR A 174 -6.18 -39.42 -5.92
CA TYR A 174 -5.70 -40.59 -5.20
C TYR A 174 -6.14 -40.45 -3.72
N PRO A 175 -7.19 -41.15 -3.29
CA PRO A 175 -7.79 -40.97 -1.97
C PRO A 175 -6.81 -41.10 -0.80
N PRO A 176 -5.81 -42.03 -0.81
CA PRO A 176 -4.83 -42.09 0.27
C PRO A 176 -3.95 -40.82 0.38
N LEU A 177 -3.60 -40.16 -0.74
CA LEU A 177 -2.88 -38.90 -0.74
C LEU A 177 -3.77 -37.76 -0.20
N GLN A 178 -5.04 -37.74 -0.60
CA GLN A 178 -5.99 -36.76 -0.11
C GLN A 178 -6.18 -36.89 1.41
N ALA A 179 -6.28 -38.11 1.93
CA ALA A 179 -6.36 -38.37 3.37
C ALA A 179 -5.12 -37.93 4.15
N LEU A 180 -3.94 -37.86 3.51
CA LEU A 180 -2.71 -37.34 4.08
C LEU A 180 -2.69 -35.79 4.07
N THR A 181 -3.10 -35.18 2.93
CA THR A 181 -2.96 -33.72 2.75
C THR A 181 -4.07 -32.93 3.44
N GLU A 182 -5.32 -33.41 3.43
CA GLU A 182 -6.48 -32.68 3.94
C GLU A 182 -6.35 -32.23 5.43
N PRO A 183 -5.88 -33.08 6.39
CA PRO A 183 -5.66 -32.64 7.75
C PRO A 183 -4.57 -31.57 7.89
N TYR A 184 -3.52 -31.65 7.06
CA TYR A 184 -2.44 -30.67 7.02
C TYR A 184 -2.93 -29.34 6.47
N ASP A 185 -3.64 -29.34 5.33
CA ASP A 185 -4.19 -28.13 4.71
C ASP A 185 -5.14 -27.41 5.66
N LYS A 186 -5.99 -28.16 6.34
CA LYS A 186 -6.89 -27.62 7.38
C LYS A 186 -6.11 -26.96 8.51
N ARG A 187 -5.07 -27.64 9.01
CA ARG A 187 -4.21 -27.09 10.08
C ARG A 187 -3.45 -25.86 9.62
N GLN A 188 -2.91 -25.83 8.40
CA GLN A 188 -2.25 -24.66 7.84
C GLN A 188 -3.22 -23.48 7.76
N LYS A 189 -4.41 -23.71 7.24
CA LYS A 189 -5.44 -22.67 7.17
C LYS A 189 -5.78 -22.11 8.56
N ASP A 190 -5.95 -22.96 9.57
CA ASP A 190 -6.24 -22.53 10.94
C ASP A 190 -5.08 -21.69 11.51
N MET A 191 -3.82 -22.07 11.22
CA MET A 191 -2.63 -21.31 11.63
C MET A 191 -2.52 -19.97 10.88
N ASP A 192 -2.83 -19.93 9.58
CA ASP A 192 -2.83 -18.70 8.79
C ASP A 192 -3.94 -17.73 9.25
N ASP A 193 -5.09 -18.23 9.61
CA ASP A 193 -6.17 -17.43 10.17
C ASP A 193 -5.78 -16.85 11.56
N ARG A 194 -5.11 -17.66 12.41
CA ARG A 194 -4.55 -17.18 13.69
C ARG A 194 -3.46 -16.13 13.49
N GLU A 195 -2.54 -16.34 12.54
CA GLU A 195 -1.50 -15.35 12.21
C GLU A 195 -2.13 -14.04 11.75
N ARG A 196 -3.13 -14.11 10.87
CA ARG A 196 -3.86 -12.93 10.40
C ARG A 196 -4.52 -12.20 11.55
N GLN A 197 -5.17 -12.91 12.47
CA GLN A 197 -5.78 -12.32 13.67
C GLN A 197 -4.73 -11.65 14.58
N LEU A 198 -3.57 -12.27 14.78
CA LEU A 198 -2.48 -11.69 15.56
C LEU A 198 -1.87 -10.48 14.86
N THR A 199 -1.59 -10.60 13.56
CA THR A 199 -1.02 -9.51 12.76
C THR A 199 -1.95 -8.29 12.73
N ASN A 200 -3.24 -8.53 12.66
CA ASN A 200 -4.25 -7.48 12.73
C ASN A 200 -4.28 -6.74 14.08
N ARG A 201 -3.65 -7.24 15.12
CA ARG A 201 -3.53 -6.57 16.43
C ARG A 201 -2.28 -5.70 16.54
N LYS A 202 -1.41 -5.70 15.52
CA LYS A 202 -0.23 -4.81 15.50
C LYS A 202 -0.70 -3.36 15.47
N ARG A 203 -0.06 -2.56 16.32
CA ARG A 203 -0.27 -1.13 16.42
C ARG A 203 0.87 -0.43 15.70
N GLN A 204 0.56 0.58 14.90
CA GLN A 204 1.56 1.24 14.07
C GLN A 204 1.43 2.76 14.07
N VAL A 205 2.53 3.42 13.81
CA VAL A 205 2.57 4.83 13.45
C VAL A 205 3.41 5.02 12.19
N SER A 206 2.86 5.75 11.23
CA SER A 206 3.60 6.17 10.03
C SER A 206 3.99 7.63 10.19
N PHE A 207 5.30 7.89 10.34
CA PHE A 207 5.82 9.26 10.29
C PHE A 207 6.11 9.63 8.84
N GLN A 208 5.56 10.74 8.42
CA GLN A 208 5.61 11.22 7.04
C GLN A 208 6.06 12.68 7.02
N ILE A 209 6.90 13.03 6.06
CA ILE A 209 7.27 14.41 5.76
C ILE A 209 6.81 14.70 4.35
N HIS A 210 5.91 15.65 4.22
CA HIS A 210 5.33 16.07 2.95
C HIS A 210 5.81 17.47 2.61
N THR A 211 6.42 17.65 1.45
CA THR A 211 6.70 18.98 0.91
C THR A 211 5.51 19.46 0.10
N ASN A 212 5.31 20.79 0.09
CA ASN A 212 4.28 21.45 -0.71
C ASN A 212 2.87 20.90 -0.46
N ARG A 213 2.56 20.67 0.82
CA ARG A 213 1.22 20.33 1.28
C ARG A 213 0.81 21.24 2.44
N THR A 214 -0.49 21.33 2.65
CA THR A 214 -1.06 21.96 3.84
C THR A 214 -1.87 20.90 4.61
N PRO A 215 -2.12 21.07 5.90
CA PRO A 215 -3.00 20.17 6.64
C PRO A 215 -4.38 20.02 6.01
N THR A 216 -4.81 21.05 5.27
CA THR A 216 -6.09 21.06 4.55
C THR A 216 -6.10 20.25 3.27
N THR A 217 -4.92 19.95 2.69
CA THR A 217 -4.79 19.17 1.44
C THR A 217 -4.36 17.73 1.69
N THR A 218 -3.85 17.42 2.87
CA THR A 218 -3.41 16.06 3.24
C THR A 218 -4.58 15.12 3.52
N ALA A 219 -5.71 15.65 3.99
CA ALA A 219 -6.95 14.89 4.06
C ALA A 219 -8.15 15.79 3.70
N PRO A 220 -9.11 15.33 2.90
CA PRO A 220 -10.33 16.11 2.57
C PRO A 220 -11.09 16.59 3.80
N LYS A 221 -10.90 15.94 4.93
CA LYS A 221 -11.54 16.22 6.22
C LYS A 221 -10.89 17.40 6.96
N PHE A 222 -9.64 17.75 6.66
CA PHE A 222 -8.93 18.86 7.35
C PHE A 222 -9.36 20.27 6.89
N THR A 223 -10.20 20.40 5.89
CA THR A 223 -10.62 21.72 5.34
C THR A 223 -11.29 22.68 6.33
N ARG A 224 -11.64 22.20 7.54
CA ARG A 224 -12.31 23.00 8.58
C ARG A 224 -11.64 22.91 9.95
N ILE A 225 -10.47 22.29 10.07
CA ILE A 225 -9.85 22.04 11.37
C ILE A 225 -9.02 23.25 11.76
N LYS A 226 -9.29 23.77 12.95
CA LYS A 226 -8.43 24.74 13.61
C LYS A 226 -7.23 24.00 14.21
N PRO A 227 -6.05 24.67 14.31
CA PRO A 227 -4.96 24.09 15.06
C PRO A 227 -5.43 23.68 16.47
N ALA A 228 -5.05 22.50 16.90
CA ALA A 228 -5.30 22.00 18.25
C ALA A 228 -4.35 22.67 19.28
N GLY A 229 -3.34 23.40 18.77
CA GLY A 229 -2.36 24.11 19.56
C GLY A 229 -1.09 24.38 18.76
N THR A 230 0.03 24.47 19.46
CA THR A 230 1.36 24.56 18.87
C THR A 230 2.22 23.41 19.36
N LEU A 231 3.15 22.95 18.51
CA LEU A 231 4.15 21.96 18.85
C LEU A 231 5.49 22.46 18.31
N ALA A 232 6.49 22.58 19.18
CA ALA A 232 7.77 23.20 18.86
C ALA A 232 7.65 24.60 18.19
N GLY A 233 6.65 25.39 18.58
CA GLY A 233 6.40 26.74 18.04
C GLY A 233 5.61 26.77 16.72
N HIS A 234 5.26 25.64 16.16
CA HIS A 234 4.51 25.53 14.89
C HIS A 234 3.06 25.10 15.11
N PRO A 235 2.12 25.50 14.22
CA PRO A 235 0.73 25.04 14.27
C PRO A 235 0.65 23.52 14.30
N PHE A 236 -0.05 22.98 15.29
CA PHE A 236 -0.27 21.54 15.49
C PHE A 236 -1.74 21.22 15.29
N TYR A 237 -1.99 20.18 14.53
CA TYR A 237 -3.33 19.68 14.18
C TYR A 237 -3.49 18.25 14.67
N ARG A 238 -4.70 17.96 15.15
CA ARG A 238 -5.12 16.63 15.56
C ARG A 238 -6.47 16.30 14.97
N GLN A 239 -6.61 15.14 14.37
CA GLN A 239 -7.87 14.61 13.90
C GLN A 239 -8.07 13.19 14.39
N ASP A 240 -9.23 12.93 14.95
CA ASP A 240 -9.73 11.61 15.26
C ASP A 240 -10.54 11.13 14.06
N GLU A 241 -10.09 10.08 13.39
CA GLU A 241 -10.79 9.51 12.24
C GLU A 241 -11.87 8.49 12.67
N GLY A 242 -11.98 8.23 13.98
CA GLY A 242 -12.94 7.31 14.57
C GLY A 242 -12.49 5.85 14.46
N ASN A 243 -13.40 4.96 14.80
CA ASN A 243 -13.17 3.54 14.76
C ASN A 243 -13.64 2.95 13.43
N SER A 244 -12.81 2.15 12.80
CA SER A 244 -13.22 1.34 11.65
C SER A 244 -13.80 0.02 12.15
N LYS A 245 -15.04 -0.26 11.79
CA LYS A 245 -15.67 -1.57 11.97
C LYS A 245 -15.59 -2.42 10.69
N ALA A 246 -14.62 -2.16 9.84
CA ALA A 246 -14.45 -2.92 8.61
C ALA A 246 -13.84 -4.29 8.91
N GLY A 247 -14.69 -5.31 9.06
CA GLY A 247 -14.27 -6.70 9.18
C GLY A 247 -13.93 -7.13 10.61
N VAL A 248 -12.81 -7.82 10.77
CA VAL A 248 -12.44 -8.59 11.97
C VAL A 248 -11.81 -7.74 13.08
N TRP A 249 -11.60 -6.42 12.87
CA TRP A 249 -10.91 -5.61 13.87
C TRP A 249 -11.54 -4.27 14.19
N ASP A 250 -11.43 -3.96 15.49
CA ASP A 250 -11.72 -2.62 16.00
C ASP A 250 -10.41 -1.82 15.99
N ALA A 251 -10.12 -1.12 14.90
CA ALA A 251 -9.00 -0.18 14.82
C ALA A 251 -9.49 1.25 15.04
N SER A 252 -8.72 1.99 15.81
CA SER A 252 -8.86 3.45 15.99
C SER A 252 -7.75 4.15 15.22
N PHE A 253 -8.08 5.26 14.59
CA PHE A 253 -7.15 6.03 13.78
C PHE A 253 -7.07 7.47 14.28
N VAL A 254 -5.85 7.97 14.43
CA VAL A 254 -5.58 9.36 14.79
C VAL A 254 -4.51 9.93 13.88
N ASP A 255 -4.77 11.13 13.37
CA ASP A 255 -3.83 11.93 12.61
C ASP A 255 -3.29 13.08 13.46
N LEU A 256 -1.98 13.20 13.51
CA LEU A 256 -1.27 14.34 14.08
C LEU A 256 -0.45 15.01 12.99
N ALA A 257 -0.51 16.33 12.88
CA ALA A 257 0.26 17.07 11.88
C ALA A 257 0.85 18.34 12.44
N VAL A 258 2.10 18.64 12.07
CA VAL A 258 2.78 19.91 12.33
C VAL A 258 3.02 20.58 11.00
N PHE A 259 2.64 21.85 10.88
CA PHE A 259 2.71 22.61 9.65
C PHE A 259 3.80 23.69 9.71
N LEU A 260 4.65 23.72 8.68
CA LEU A 260 5.68 24.70 8.48
C LEU A 260 5.47 25.44 7.15
N GLY A 261 5.61 26.74 7.19
CA GLY A 261 5.48 27.60 6.00
C GLY A 261 4.30 28.57 6.08
N PRO A 262 4.14 29.39 5.06
CA PRO A 262 3.05 30.37 5.03
C PRO A 262 1.71 29.66 4.92
N PRO A 263 0.66 30.16 5.61
CA PRO A 263 -0.68 29.62 5.48
C PRO A 263 -1.14 29.83 4.02
N GLY A 264 -1.35 28.73 3.32
CA GLY A 264 -1.87 28.72 1.97
C GLY A 264 -3.25 28.06 1.94
N TYR A 265 -4.03 28.37 0.93
CA TYR A 265 -5.25 27.66 0.65
C TYR A 265 -5.41 27.44 -0.86
N VAL A 266 -6.06 26.35 -1.22
CA VAL A 266 -6.34 26.04 -2.62
C VAL A 266 -7.64 26.72 -3.03
N ASN A 267 -7.59 27.60 -4.04
CA ASN A 267 -8.79 28.11 -4.68
C ASN A 267 -8.84 27.60 -6.13
N PRO A 268 -9.72 26.64 -6.45
CA PRO A 268 -9.79 26.02 -7.78
C PRO A 268 -10.24 26.97 -8.90
N LYS A 269 -10.73 28.17 -8.57
CA LYS A 269 -11.20 29.16 -9.55
C LYS A 269 -10.12 30.11 -10.07
N ILE A 270 -8.89 30.02 -9.56
CA ILE A 270 -7.82 30.95 -9.91
C ILE A 270 -6.98 30.38 -11.09
N LYS A 271 -6.56 31.25 -12.01
CA LYS A 271 -5.68 30.89 -13.11
C LYS A 271 -4.36 30.32 -12.60
N ILE A 272 -3.94 29.21 -13.20
CA ILE A 272 -2.72 28.49 -12.81
C ILE A 272 -1.53 29.15 -13.49
N GLY A 273 -0.53 29.56 -12.70
CA GLY A 273 0.78 30.06 -13.17
C GLY A 273 1.76 28.91 -13.46
N HIS A 274 3.04 29.25 -13.53
CA HIS A 274 4.10 28.29 -13.82
C HIS A 274 4.28 27.24 -12.71
N ARG A 275 4.77 26.06 -13.08
CA ARG A 275 5.27 25.05 -12.12
C ARG A 275 6.68 25.44 -11.69
N GLU A 276 6.93 25.45 -10.40
CA GLU A 276 8.25 25.67 -9.83
C GLU A 276 8.63 24.50 -8.94
N PHE A 277 9.89 24.08 -9.01
CA PHE A 277 10.46 23.04 -8.17
C PHE A 277 10.96 23.58 -6.83
N ALA A 278 10.23 24.49 -6.21
CA ALA A 278 10.56 25.07 -4.92
C ALA A 278 9.76 24.41 -3.81
N VAL A 279 10.29 24.37 -2.59
CA VAL A 279 9.57 23.94 -1.39
C VAL A 279 9.03 25.15 -0.68
N LYS A 280 7.72 25.29 -0.61
CA LYS A 280 7.02 26.42 0.04
C LYS A 280 6.41 26.05 1.38
N THR A 281 6.10 24.78 1.58
CA THR A 281 5.53 24.29 2.84
C THR A 281 6.04 22.88 3.14
N ILE A 282 6.10 22.54 4.42
CA ILE A 282 6.36 21.19 4.90
C ILE A 282 5.28 20.83 5.91
N VAL A 283 4.72 19.62 5.77
CA VAL A 283 3.88 19.01 6.81
C VAL A 283 4.58 17.78 7.33
N VAL A 284 4.79 17.75 8.64
CA VAL A 284 5.23 16.56 9.34
C VAL A 284 3.98 15.88 9.89
N TRP A 285 3.75 14.66 9.49
CA TRP A 285 2.53 13.93 9.80
C TRP A 285 2.84 12.62 10.51
N ALA A 286 2.05 12.28 11.53
CA ALA A 286 2.02 10.98 12.16
C ALA A 286 0.62 10.41 12.03
N TRP A 287 0.47 9.36 11.21
CA TRP A 287 -0.75 8.58 11.11
C TRP A 287 -0.65 7.36 12.02
N ILE A 288 -1.58 7.26 12.95
CA ILE A 288 -1.56 6.25 14.02
C ILE A 288 -2.74 5.31 13.77
N GLU A 289 -2.44 4.03 13.74
CA GLU A 289 -3.42 2.94 13.74
C GLU A 289 -3.19 2.10 15.00
N SER A 290 -4.21 2.00 15.83
CA SER A 290 -4.10 1.34 17.12
C SER A 290 -5.44 0.73 17.55
N ARG A 291 -5.43 0.00 18.65
CA ARG A 291 -6.65 -0.51 19.27
C ARG A 291 -7.35 0.59 20.07
N PRO A 292 -8.68 0.55 20.22
CA PRO A 292 -9.42 1.55 20.99
C PRO A 292 -8.96 1.73 22.45
N ASP A 293 -8.43 0.68 23.05
CA ASP A 293 -7.93 0.68 24.42
C ASP A 293 -6.52 1.24 24.58
N THR A 294 -5.74 1.32 23.48
CA THR A 294 -4.34 1.79 23.50
C THR A 294 -4.10 3.07 22.72
N ILE A 295 -5.05 3.53 21.90
CA ILE A 295 -4.88 4.66 21.00
C ILE A 295 -4.39 5.94 21.69
N GLN A 296 -4.84 6.23 22.91
CA GLN A 296 -4.43 7.42 23.64
C GLN A 296 -2.95 7.35 24.07
N ALA A 297 -2.49 6.16 24.48
CA ALA A 297 -1.08 5.96 24.87
C ALA A 297 -0.17 6.03 23.63
N ASP A 298 -0.61 5.46 22.52
CA ASP A 298 0.12 5.44 21.25
C ASP A 298 0.17 6.86 20.64
N GLU A 299 -0.92 7.62 20.71
CA GLU A 299 -0.97 9.03 20.35
C GLU A 299 0.01 9.87 21.18
N ALA A 300 0.03 9.66 22.50
CA ALA A 300 0.96 10.35 23.37
C ALA A 300 2.43 10.03 23.03
N THR A 301 2.70 8.77 22.66
CA THR A 301 4.04 8.35 22.21
C THR A 301 4.41 9.00 20.89
N ALA A 302 3.54 8.94 19.89
CA ALA A 302 3.77 9.57 18.60
C ALA A 302 3.97 11.09 18.72
N LYS A 303 3.19 11.75 19.57
CA LYS A 303 3.35 13.17 19.88
C LYS A 303 4.71 13.50 20.47
N LYS A 304 5.22 12.70 21.43
CA LYS A 304 6.58 12.87 21.99
C LYS A 304 7.65 12.72 20.91
N VAL A 305 7.47 11.83 19.94
CA VAL A 305 8.39 11.69 18.79
C VAL A 305 8.35 12.97 17.96
N LEU A 306 7.16 13.45 17.60
CA LEU A 306 7.00 14.71 16.87
C LEU A 306 7.64 15.90 17.59
N GLU A 307 7.53 15.98 18.94
CA GLU A 307 8.14 17.05 19.74
C GLU A 307 9.67 17.08 19.65
N LYS A 308 10.31 15.99 19.28
CA LYS A 308 11.78 15.86 19.19
C LYS A 308 12.32 15.98 17.76
N MET A 309 11.47 16.19 16.77
CA MET A 309 11.92 16.37 15.40
C MET A 309 12.62 17.73 15.21
N ASP A 310 13.54 17.80 14.26
CA ASP A 310 14.30 19.03 13.94
C ASP A 310 13.48 19.95 13.02
N TYR A 311 12.55 20.68 13.60
CA TYR A 311 11.73 21.65 12.87
C TYR A 311 12.52 22.87 12.36
N GLU A 312 13.59 23.25 13.06
CA GLU A 312 14.46 24.36 12.61
C GLU A 312 15.22 23.96 11.34
N GLY A 313 15.73 22.72 11.30
CA GLY A 313 16.34 22.16 10.10
C GLY A 313 15.37 22.06 8.94
N LEU A 314 14.15 21.54 9.19
CA LEU A 314 13.09 21.46 8.18
C LEU A 314 12.66 22.84 7.67
N ALA A 315 12.53 23.83 8.55
CA ALA A 315 12.15 25.20 8.17
C ALA A 315 13.17 25.87 7.23
N LYS A 316 14.47 25.55 7.36
CA LYS A 316 15.53 26.04 6.46
C LYS A 316 15.44 25.50 5.03
N LEU A 317 14.68 24.41 4.83
CA LEU A 317 14.44 23.84 3.51
C LEU A 317 13.32 24.56 2.75
N ILE A 318 12.55 25.41 3.43
CA ILE A 318 11.47 26.20 2.82
C ILE A 318 12.08 27.43 2.15
N GLU A 319 11.85 27.54 0.86
CA GLU A 319 12.30 28.66 0.08
C GLU A 319 11.38 29.88 0.27
N PRO A 320 11.94 31.09 0.39
CA PRO A 320 11.15 32.31 0.60
C PRO A 320 10.19 32.67 -0.54
#